data_6a90017f00a73bdaa37378690aa666e9
#
_entry.id   6a90017f00a73bdaa37378690aa666e9
#
_cell.length_a   1.000
_cell.length_b   1.000
_cell.length_c   1.000
_cell.angle_alpha   90.00
_cell.angle_beta   90.00
_cell.angle_gamma   90.00
#
_symmetry.space_group_name_H-M   'P 1'
#
loop_
_entity.id
_entity.type
_entity.pdbx_description
1 polymer ?
#
loop_
_entity_poly.entity_id
_entity_poly.type
_entity_poly.pdbx_seq_one_letter_code
_entity_poly.pdbx_strand_id
1 'polypeptide(L)'
;MRQRRDRGRDLGQEINRTTFGPPDFARFSARLESETRLLREHIKGKQHADDAFVAGFELEAWLLDRHGLPFPINEDYLARLNNPLVVPELSKFNVELNSTPQPLRCGDLKTN
;
A
#
# COMPACT_ATOMS: atom_id res chain seq x y z
N MET A 1 23.91 11.70 15.49
CA MET A 1 23.03 10.51 15.48
C MET A 1 21.68 10.94 14.90
N ARG A 2 21.44 10.72 13.58
CA ARG A 2 20.20 11.13 12.90
C ARG A 2 19.20 9.97 13.03
N GLN A 3 18.12 10.20 13.77
CA GLN A 3 16.98 9.29 13.81
C GLN A 3 16.44 9.13 12.38
N ARG A 4 16.51 7.93 11.83
CA ARG A 4 15.73 7.53 10.66
C ARG A 4 14.26 7.57 11.05
N ARG A 5 13.52 8.54 10.55
CA ARG A 5 12.06 8.53 10.63
C ARG A 5 11.59 7.31 9.82
N ASP A 6 10.98 6.39 10.53
CA ASP A 6 10.26 5.23 9.97
C ASP A 6 9.08 5.77 9.14
N ARG A 7 9.26 5.92 7.83
CA ARG A 7 8.25 6.44 6.91
C ARG A 7 7.36 5.33 6.33
N GLY A 8 7.43 4.13 6.88
CA GLY A 8 6.80 2.94 6.30
C GLY A 8 5.47 2.52 6.91
N ARG A 9 4.92 3.25 7.90
CA ARG A 9 3.72 2.79 8.63
C ARG A 9 2.47 3.66 8.50
N ASP A 10 2.49 4.72 7.73
CA ASP A 10 1.34 5.64 7.57
C ASP A 10 0.68 5.56 6.18
N LEU A 11 0.80 4.45 5.49
CA LEU A 11 0.02 4.19 4.27
C LEU A 11 -1.33 3.58 4.66
N GLY A 12 -2.33 4.43 4.66
CA GLY A 12 -3.70 4.06 4.99
C GLY A 12 -4.06 4.35 6.46
N GLN A 13 -5.03 5.21 6.68
CA GLN A 13 -5.68 5.39 7.97
C GLN A 13 -7.03 4.69 7.93
N GLU A 14 -7.28 3.83 8.89
CA GLU A 14 -8.63 3.28 9.06
C GLU A 14 -9.63 4.40 9.35
N ILE A 15 -10.71 4.42 8.60
CA ILE A 15 -11.79 5.37 8.78
C ILE A 15 -12.76 4.81 9.81
N ASN A 16 -12.70 5.34 11.03
CA ASN A 16 -13.59 4.94 12.14
C ASN A 16 -15.01 5.54 12.04
N ARG A 17 -15.36 6.15 10.91
CA ARG A 17 -16.66 6.80 10.70
C ARG A 17 -17.38 6.16 9.52
N THR A 18 -18.65 5.87 9.72
CA THR A 18 -19.52 5.27 8.70
C THR A 18 -20.41 6.32 7.98
N THR A 19 -20.43 7.55 8.48
CA THR A 19 -21.24 8.63 7.89
C THR A 19 -20.44 9.91 7.77
N PHE A 20 -20.65 10.64 6.66
CA PHE A 20 -20.00 11.90 6.35
C PHE A 20 -21.06 12.97 6.10
N GLY A 21 -20.86 14.17 6.66
CA GLY A 21 -21.73 15.32 6.47
C GLY A 21 -21.16 16.37 5.52
N PRO A 22 -21.92 17.43 5.19
CA PRO A 22 -21.46 18.51 4.31
C PRO A 22 -20.10 19.13 4.69
N PRO A 23 -19.76 19.33 5.98
CA PRO A 23 -18.44 19.84 6.36
C PRO A 23 -17.27 18.87 6.00
N ASP A 24 -17.53 17.57 5.98
CA ASP A 24 -16.51 16.57 5.62
C ASP A 24 -16.22 16.63 4.11
N PHE A 25 -17.27 16.74 3.30
CA PHE A 25 -17.12 16.90 1.85
C PHE A 25 -16.45 18.23 1.49
N ALA A 26 -16.77 19.31 2.18
CA ALA A 26 -16.12 20.61 1.97
C ALA A 26 -14.62 20.53 2.28
N ARG A 27 -14.24 19.90 3.39
CA ARG A 27 -12.81 19.69 3.75
C ARG A 27 -12.11 18.81 2.73
N PHE A 28 -12.74 17.71 2.29
CA PHE A 28 -12.21 16.83 1.27
C PHE A 28 -11.94 17.59 -0.04
N SER A 29 -12.92 18.35 -0.53
CA SER A 29 -12.78 19.12 -1.76
C SER A 29 -11.65 20.16 -1.69
N ALA A 30 -11.58 20.91 -0.59
CA ALA A 30 -10.51 21.90 -0.39
C ALA A 30 -9.13 21.25 -0.33
N ARG A 31 -9.02 20.10 0.31
CA ARG A 31 -7.76 19.35 0.38
C ARG A 31 -7.36 18.78 -0.98
N LEU A 32 -8.29 18.18 -1.70
CA LEU A 32 -8.07 17.66 -3.04
C LEU A 32 -7.59 18.75 -4.00
N GLU A 33 -8.21 19.94 -3.95
CA GLU A 33 -7.76 21.08 -4.76
C GLU A 33 -6.34 21.51 -4.41
N SER A 34 -6.01 21.58 -3.13
CA SER A 34 -4.67 21.94 -2.65
C SER A 34 -3.61 20.92 -3.08
N GLU A 35 -3.89 19.64 -2.91
CA GLU A 35 -2.97 18.55 -3.27
C GLU A 35 -2.82 18.44 -4.80
N THR A 36 -3.89 18.66 -5.57
CA THR A 36 -3.82 18.70 -7.03
C THR A 36 -2.95 19.86 -7.52
N ARG A 37 -3.03 21.01 -6.87
CA ARG A 37 -2.16 22.15 -7.18
C ARG A 37 -0.69 21.82 -6.90
N LEU A 38 -0.40 21.25 -5.74
CA LEU A 38 0.94 20.81 -5.37
C LEU A 38 1.50 19.78 -6.37
N LEU A 39 0.70 18.79 -6.76
CA LEU A 39 1.10 17.82 -7.79
C LEU A 39 1.46 18.50 -9.11
N ARG A 40 0.66 19.48 -9.56
CA ARG A 40 0.96 20.25 -10.78
C ARG A 40 2.28 21.03 -10.67
N GLU A 41 2.58 21.58 -9.50
CA GLU A 41 3.85 22.27 -9.25
C GLU A 41 5.03 21.28 -9.30
N HIS A 42 4.90 20.10 -8.70
CA HIS A 42 5.91 19.04 -8.76
C HIS A 42 6.15 18.57 -10.20
N ILE A 43 5.10 18.37 -10.98
CA ILE A 43 5.23 17.99 -12.41
C ILE A 43 5.97 19.06 -13.19
N LYS A 44 5.57 20.34 -13.03
CA LYS A 44 6.24 21.46 -13.70
C LYS A 44 7.70 21.63 -13.27
N GLY A 45 7.96 21.39 -11.98
CA GLY A 45 9.30 21.49 -11.40
C GLY A 45 10.19 20.25 -11.66
N LYS A 46 9.69 19.24 -12.39
CA LYS A 46 10.37 17.95 -12.61
C LYS A 46 10.86 17.32 -11.31
N GLN A 47 10.05 17.43 -10.25
CA GLN A 47 10.37 16.90 -8.92
C GLN A 47 9.91 15.43 -8.76
N HIS A 48 9.92 14.68 -9.83
CA HIS A 48 9.65 13.24 -9.83
C HIS A 48 10.96 12.49 -9.96
N ALA A 49 10.98 11.27 -9.44
CA ALA A 49 12.06 10.34 -9.73
C ALA A 49 12.07 10.09 -11.24
N ASP A 50 13.17 10.43 -11.90
CA ASP A 50 13.42 10.20 -13.32
C ASP A 50 14.59 9.21 -13.49
N ASP A 51 14.71 8.32 -12.52
CA ASP A 51 15.75 7.30 -12.46
C ASP A 51 15.35 6.07 -13.30
N ALA A 52 16.11 4.99 -13.14
CA ALA A 52 15.82 3.74 -13.83
C ALA A 52 14.39 3.22 -13.48
N PHE A 53 13.70 2.70 -14.49
CA PHE A 53 12.41 2.05 -14.28
C PHE A 53 12.56 0.89 -13.29
N VAL A 54 11.71 0.92 -12.26
CA VAL A 54 11.64 -0.10 -11.22
C VAL A 54 10.25 -0.71 -11.25
N ALA A 55 10.16 -2.02 -11.15
CA ALA A 55 8.89 -2.74 -11.06
C ALA A 55 8.92 -3.74 -9.92
N GLY A 56 7.75 -4.00 -9.38
CA GLY A 56 7.43 -5.08 -8.48
C GLY A 56 6.11 -5.71 -8.90
N PHE A 57 5.70 -6.76 -8.23
CA PHE A 57 4.37 -7.34 -8.35
C PHE A 57 3.77 -7.56 -6.97
N GLU A 58 2.46 -7.61 -6.95
CA GLU A 58 1.64 -7.94 -5.79
C GLU A 58 0.79 -9.16 -6.18
N LEU A 59 0.65 -10.09 -5.25
CA LEU A 59 -0.18 -11.27 -5.41
C LEU A 59 -1.12 -11.36 -4.21
N GLU A 60 -2.41 -11.22 -4.46
CA GLU A 60 -3.43 -11.41 -3.45
C GLU A 60 -3.83 -12.88 -3.33
N ALA A 61 -4.03 -13.35 -2.11
CA ALA A 61 -4.47 -14.69 -1.81
C ALA A 61 -5.55 -14.72 -0.73
N TRP A 62 -6.45 -15.68 -0.83
CA TRP A 62 -7.46 -15.92 0.18
C TRP A 62 -7.02 -17.06 1.10
N LEU A 63 -7.18 -16.84 2.39
CA LEU A 63 -7.05 -17.89 3.40
C LEU A 63 -8.37 -18.66 3.45
N LEU A 64 -8.27 -19.97 3.23
CA LEU A 64 -9.41 -20.86 3.21
C LEU A 64 -9.31 -21.90 4.34
N ASP A 65 -10.44 -22.30 4.85
CA ASP A 65 -10.51 -23.44 5.77
C ASP A 65 -10.41 -24.78 5.01
N ARG A 66 -10.45 -25.90 5.74
CA ARG A 66 -10.40 -27.25 5.16
C ARG A 66 -11.60 -27.60 4.26
N HIS A 67 -12.64 -26.77 4.25
CA HIS A 67 -13.82 -26.92 3.41
C HIS A 67 -13.83 -26.02 2.20
N GLY A 68 -12.76 -25.20 2.03
CA GLY A 68 -12.64 -24.22 0.95
C GLY A 68 -13.44 -22.94 1.19
N LEU A 69 -13.85 -22.65 2.42
CA LEU A 69 -14.55 -21.43 2.78
C LEU A 69 -13.57 -20.36 3.29
N PRO A 70 -13.85 -19.06 3.06
CA PRO A 70 -13.01 -17.97 3.56
C PRO A 70 -12.79 -18.07 5.07
N PHE A 71 -11.53 -18.05 5.50
CA PHE A 71 -11.13 -18.22 6.89
C PHE A 71 -10.50 -16.92 7.44
N PRO A 72 -11.20 -16.17 8.31
CA PRO A 72 -10.81 -14.83 8.74
C PRO A 72 -9.73 -14.84 9.83
N ILE A 73 -8.52 -15.29 9.50
CA ILE A 73 -7.38 -15.44 10.42
C ILE A 73 -6.10 -14.73 9.94
N ASN A 74 -6.21 -13.75 9.06
CA ASN A 74 -5.03 -13.10 8.50
C ASN A 74 -4.08 -12.54 9.56
N GLU A 75 -4.58 -11.97 10.65
CA GLU A 75 -3.76 -11.42 11.75
C GLU A 75 -2.90 -12.53 12.38
N ASP A 76 -3.50 -13.65 12.77
CA ASP A 76 -2.78 -14.79 13.36
C ASP A 76 -1.81 -15.44 12.36
N TYR A 77 -2.23 -15.55 11.10
CA TYR A 77 -1.41 -16.09 10.03
C TYR A 77 -0.16 -15.23 9.82
N LEU A 78 -0.33 -13.91 9.67
CA LEU A 78 0.76 -12.97 9.45
C LEU A 78 1.72 -12.91 10.65
N ALA A 79 1.18 -12.92 11.87
CA ALA A 79 2.00 -12.96 13.08
C ALA A 79 2.90 -14.21 13.14
N ARG A 80 2.39 -15.38 12.71
CA ARG A 80 3.18 -16.62 12.66
C ARG A 80 4.14 -16.67 11.50
N LEU A 81 3.72 -16.16 10.33
CA LEU A 81 4.56 -16.12 9.13
C LEU A 81 5.78 -15.20 9.31
N ASN A 82 5.59 -14.07 10.01
CA ASN A 82 6.61 -13.07 10.30
C ASN A 82 7.46 -12.67 9.08
N ASN A 83 6.81 -12.52 7.93
CA ASN A 83 7.42 -12.10 6.68
C ASN A 83 6.95 -10.68 6.33
N PRO A 84 7.85 -9.68 6.25
CA PRO A 84 7.47 -8.30 5.98
C PRO A 84 6.94 -8.06 4.55
N LEU A 85 7.13 -9.00 3.65
CA LEU A 85 6.59 -8.94 2.29
C LEU A 85 5.16 -9.46 2.19
N VAL A 86 4.61 -10.05 3.26
CA VAL A 86 3.23 -10.51 3.30
C VAL A 86 2.47 -9.63 4.27
N VAL A 87 1.47 -8.94 3.77
CA VAL A 87 0.70 -7.92 4.50
C VAL A 87 -0.79 -8.24 4.52
N PRO A 88 -1.56 -7.63 5.44
CA PRO A 88 -3.01 -7.79 5.44
C PRO A 88 -3.62 -7.01 4.28
N GLU A 89 -4.71 -7.55 3.72
CA GLU A 89 -5.57 -6.90 2.77
C GLU A 89 -6.93 -6.52 3.39
N LEU A 90 -7.87 -5.99 2.56
CA LEU A 90 -9.13 -5.39 3.02
C LEU A 90 -9.99 -6.31 3.90
N SER A 91 -9.94 -7.60 3.69
CA SER A 91 -10.72 -8.54 4.50
C SER A 91 -9.84 -9.37 5.44
N LYS A 92 -10.43 -9.88 6.52
CA LYS A 92 -9.71 -10.70 7.49
C LYS A 92 -9.29 -12.10 6.96
N PHE A 93 -9.64 -12.42 5.74
CA PHE A 93 -9.24 -13.66 5.05
C PHE A 93 -8.37 -13.41 3.82
N ASN A 94 -7.98 -12.16 3.55
CA ASN A 94 -7.05 -11.82 2.46
C ASN A 94 -5.68 -11.52 3.02
N VAL A 95 -4.67 -11.90 2.24
CA VAL A 95 -3.28 -11.51 2.42
C VAL A 95 -2.71 -11.12 1.06
N GLU A 96 -1.76 -10.19 1.06
CA GLU A 96 -1.04 -9.74 -0.12
C GLU A 96 0.44 -10.09 0.01
N LEU A 97 0.99 -10.70 -1.01
CA LEU A 97 2.43 -10.95 -1.15
C LEU A 97 3.03 -9.89 -2.05
N ASN A 98 3.94 -9.09 -1.52
CA ASN A 98 4.68 -8.07 -2.24
C ASN A 98 6.04 -8.60 -2.68
N SER A 99 6.41 -8.34 -3.92
CA SER A 99 7.78 -8.58 -4.36
C SER A 99 8.70 -7.42 -3.95
N THR A 100 9.98 -7.69 -3.80
CA THR A 100 10.96 -6.61 -3.69
C THR A 100 11.08 -5.89 -5.03
N PRO A 101 10.90 -4.55 -5.09
CA PRO A 101 11.05 -3.80 -6.33
C PRO A 101 12.44 -3.99 -6.96
N GLN A 102 12.48 -4.27 -8.25
CA GLN A 102 13.69 -4.51 -9.02
C GLN A 102 13.81 -3.54 -10.21
N PRO A 103 15.00 -3.10 -10.59
CA PRO A 103 15.19 -2.36 -11.84
C PRO A 103 14.70 -3.19 -13.04
N LEU A 104 13.94 -2.57 -13.95
CA LEU A 104 13.47 -3.22 -15.16
C LEU A 104 14.62 -3.37 -16.17
N ARG A 105 15.46 -4.39 -15.97
CA ARG A 105 16.49 -4.81 -16.91
C ARG A 105 16.13 -6.18 -17.49
N CYS A 106 16.72 -6.51 -18.62
CA CYS A 106 16.50 -7.81 -19.25
C CYS A 106 16.93 -8.95 -18.31
N GLY A 107 15.98 -9.75 -17.85
CA GLY A 107 16.21 -10.90 -16.96
C GLY A 107 15.94 -10.67 -15.47
N ASP A 108 15.73 -9.45 -15.02
CA ASP A 108 15.56 -9.13 -13.59
C ASP A 108 14.27 -9.75 -12.98
N LEU A 109 13.25 -10.02 -13.79
CA LEU A 109 12.03 -10.71 -13.35
C LEU A 109 12.24 -12.20 -13.02
N LYS A 110 13.41 -12.77 -13.33
CA LYS A 110 13.73 -14.17 -13.00
C LYS A 110 14.35 -14.35 -11.60
N THR A 111 14.70 -13.26 -10.94
CA THR A 111 15.42 -13.26 -9.65
C THR A 111 14.54 -12.93 -8.45
N ASN A 112 13.24 -12.76 -8.65
CA ASN A 112 12.23 -12.59 -7.58
C ASN A 112 11.69 -13.92 -7.10
#